data_32a7ad7a678aa025064e058a427367f5
#
_entry.id   32a7ad7a678aa025064e058a427367f5
#
_cell.length_a   1.000
_cell.length_b   1.000
_cell.length_c   1.000
_cell.angle_alpha   90.00
_cell.angle_beta   90.00
_cell.angle_gamma   90.00
#
_symmetry.space_group_name_H-M   'P 1'
#
loop_
_entity.id
_entity.type
_entity.pdbx_description
1 polymer ?
#
loop_
_entity_poly.entity_id
_entity_poly.type
_entity_poly.pdbx_seq_one_letter_code
_entity_poly.pdbx_strand_id
1 'polypeptide(L)'
;MKSLTHNSRILLLVAFLMSLIGAPFASAKPVTFAYQTPTLNSTLPLIVGVDFGFFAAEGLEVKTIFIRGGPTAIAALVGGDVDYTIVAGVPAVRAIAQGAPLTIISGMQPYMDYTLMGAKGITQVSDLKGKIVGVTGAGGIAEYAAVEGLAKKGLVRDRDYKILYGVGNSPARAQALEGGRIHASPFSFMERIELEQKGFPVLFDIGNVVSGFPFVVILSSRRKAETDPDGVTALLRGMKRGLDFLRTDKEKVAANIIKSNKFGDPATIRKVVNQFSTVYSIGITKEDIEALFVAAHIEAEAKKLGGAEKFFARSLLSKALGQNR
;
A
#
# COMPACT_ATOMS: atom_id res chain seq x y z
N MET A 1 -22.33 -62.90 -22.04
CA MET A 1 -21.97 -61.75 -21.20
C MET A 1 -21.60 -62.26 -19.81
N LYS A 2 -20.29 -62.24 -19.45
CA LYS A 2 -19.85 -62.74 -18.14
C LYS A 2 -20.06 -61.60 -17.11
N SER A 3 -20.92 -61.89 -16.08
CA SER A 3 -21.12 -60.94 -15.00
C SER A 3 -19.84 -60.82 -14.18
N LEU A 4 -19.37 -59.58 -13.98
CA LEU A 4 -18.26 -59.27 -13.06
C LEU A 4 -18.61 -59.76 -11.64
N THR A 5 -17.76 -60.58 -11.06
CA THR A 5 -17.95 -61.13 -9.73
C THR A 5 -17.93 -60.01 -8.67
N HIS A 6 -18.60 -60.21 -7.54
CA HIS A 6 -18.74 -59.26 -6.45
C HIS A 6 -17.38 -58.68 -5.99
N ASN A 7 -16.35 -59.51 -5.98
CA ASN A 7 -14.96 -59.08 -5.60
C ASN A 7 -14.32 -58.13 -6.60
N SER A 8 -14.64 -58.24 -7.92
CA SER A 8 -14.12 -57.30 -8.94
C SER A 8 -14.75 -55.90 -8.82
N ARG A 9 -16.01 -55.84 -8.35
CA ARG A 9 -16.67 -54.54 -8.09
C ARG A 9 -16.12 -53.83 -6.86
N ILE A 10 -15.78 -54.58 -5.80
CA ILE A 10 -15.13 -54.02 -4.58
C ILE A 10 -13.71 -53.55 -4.90
N LEU A 11 -12.92 -54.29 -5.70
CA LEU A 11 -11.59 -53.83 -6.11
C LEU A 11 -11.63 -52.53 -6.95
N LEU A 12 -12.60 -52.39 -7.84
CA LEU A 12 -12.78 -51.18 -8.65
C LEU A 12 -13.22 -49.99 -7.81
N LEU A 13 -14.05 -50.18 -6.78
CA LEU A 13 -14.46 -49.14 -5.85
C LEU A 13 -13.31 -48.69 -4.97
N VAL A 14 -12.49 -49.61 -4.46
CA VAL A 14 -11.30 -49.29 -3.66
C VAL A 14 -10.25 -48.56 -4.51
N ALA A 15 -10.03 -48.99 -5.77
CA ALA A 15 -9.12 -48.29 -6.68
C ALA A 15 -9.61 -46.88 -7.03
N PHE A 16 -10.92 -46.69 -7.18
CA PHE A 16 -11.52 -45.36 -7.41
C PHE A 16 -11.46 -44.46 -6.18
N LEU A 17 -11.65 -44.99 -4.96
CA LEU A 17 -11.46 -44.24 -3.73
C LEU A 17 -9.97 -43.91 -3.49
N MET A 18 -9.03 -44.78 -3.82
CA MET A 18 -7.60 -44.47 -3.70
C MET A 18 -7.12 -43.39 -4.71
N SER A 19 -7.74 -43.25 -5.86
CA SER A 19 -7.42 -42.21 -6.82
C SER A 19 -7.90 -40.80 -6.40
N LEU A 20 -8.86 -40.73 -5.46
CA LEU A 20 -9.33 -39.47 -4.88
C LEU A 20 -8.45 -38.92 -3.74
N ILE A 21 -7.55 -39.76 -3.18
CA ILE A 21 -6.68 -39.37 -2.03
C ILE A 21 -5.32 -38.80 -2.50
N GLY A 22 -5.03 -38.87 -3.80
CA GLY A 22 -3.71 -38.53 -4.35
C GLY A 22 -3.59 -37.21 -5.11
N ALA A 23 -4.49 -36.24 -4.94
CA ALA A 23 -4.20 -34.90 -5.43
C ALA A 23 -3.08 -34.30 -4.56
N PRO A 24 -1.86 -34.05 -5.08
CA PRO A 24 -0.85 -33.37 -4.29
C PRO A 24 -1.45 -32.03 -3.87
N PHE A 25 -1.54 -31.79 -2.57
CA PHE A 25 -1.76 -30.45 -2.08
C PHE A 25 -0.62 -29.60 -2.65
N ALA A 26 -0.90 -28.84 -3.69
CA ALA A 26 0.07 -27.91 -4.23
C ALA A 26 0.50 -27.02 -3.06
N SER A 27 1.77 -27.16 -2.63
CA SER A 27 2.32 -26.34 -1.55
C SER A 27 2.14 -24.88 -1.92
N ALA A 28 1.53 -24.12 -1.04
CA ALA A 28 1.32 -22.70 -1.27
C ALA A 28 2.69 -22.03 -1.51
N LYS A 29 2.77 -21.21 -2.56
CA LYS A 29 4.00 -20.51 -2.93
C LYS A 29 4.30 -19.43 -1.91
N PRO A 30 5.48 -19.46 -1.25
CA PRO A 30 5.84 -18.42 -0.31
C PRO A 30 6.08 -17.09 -1.02
N VAL A 31 5.56 -16.02 -0.45
CA VAL A 31 5.64 -14.66 -0.97
C VAL A 31 5.92 -13.69 0.17
N THR A 32 6.91 -12.83 0.01
CA THR A 32 7.23 -11.74 0.94
C THR A 32 6.65 -10.43 0.43
N PHE A 33 5.79 -9.80 1.23
CA PHE A 33 5.15 -8.52 0.88
C PHE A 33 5.51 -7.44 1.88
N ALA A 34 6.25 -6.40 1.45
CA ALA A 34 6.65 -5.29 2.30
C ALA A 34 5.61 -4.17 2.36
N TYR A 35 5.48 -3.55 3.52
CA TYR A 35 4.73 -2.32 3.75
C TYR A 35 5.55 -1.29 4.52
N GLN A 36 5.29 0.01 4.29
CA GLN A 36 6.19 1.09 4.75
C GLN A 36 5.74 1.79 6.04
N THR A 37 4.50 1.58 6.48
CA THR A 37 3.93 2.24 7.67
C THR A 37 3.06 1.25 8.43
N PRO A 38 3.31 1.04 9.76
CA PRO A 38 2.60 0.04 10.55
C PRO A 38 1.31 0.59 11.17
N THR A 39 0.48 1.27 10.35
CA THR A 39 -0.83 1.78 10.76
C THR A 39 -1.94 0.95 10.14
N LEU A 40 -3.10 0.90 10.78
CA LEU A 40 -4.21 0.08 10.30
C LEU A 40 -4.62 0.49 8.88
N ASN A 41 -4.81 1.79 8.63
CA ASN A 41 -5.18 2.27 7.30
C ASN A 41 -4.12 1.95 6.22
N SER A 42 -2.84 1.80 6.55
CA SER A 42 -1.82 1.42 5.57
C SER A 42 -1.73 -0.09 5.32
N THR A 43 -2.13 -0.91 6.30
CA THR A 43 -1.98 -2.37 6.25
C THR A 43 -3.29 -3.12 6.03
N LEU A 44 -4.43 -2.45 6.14
CA LEU A 44 -5.76 -3.06 6.08
C LEU A 44 -5.97 -4.00 4.88
N PRO A 45 -5.60 -3.66 3.64
CA PRO A 45 -5.74 -4.58 2.51
C PRO A 45 -4.94 -5.88 2.67
N LEU A 46 -3.72 -5.78 3.22
CA LEU A 46 -2.86 -6.95 3.44
C LEU A 46 -3.40 -7.83 4.59
N ILE A 47 -3.85 -7.20 5.69
CA ILE A 47 -4.46 -7.91 6.81
C ILE A 47 -5.67 -8.71 6.33
N VAL A 48 -6.56 -8.09 5.57
CA VAL A 48 -7.75 -8.78 5.05
C VAL A 48 -7.35 -9.91 4.11
N GLY A 49 -6.40 -9.68 3.21
CA GLY A 49 -5.92 -10.70 2.28
C GLY A 49 -5.32 -11.92 2.97
N VAL A 50 -4.55 -11.70 4.03
CA VAL A 50 -3.89 -12.76 4.81
C VAL A 50 -4.86 -13.43 5.78
N ASP A 51 -5.48 -12.67 6.68
CA ASP A 51 -6.24 -13.21 7.81
C ASP A 51 -7.53 -13.92 7.38
N PHE A 52 -8.11 -13.52 6.25
CA PHE A 52 -9.30 -14.19 5.69
C PHE A 52 -8.96 -15.18 4.56
N GLY A 53 -7.69 -15.50 4.35
CA GLY A 53 -7.23 -16.56 3.46
C GLY A 53 -7.38 -16.27 1.97
N PHE A 54 -7.58 -15.02 1.55
CA PHE A 54 -7.78 -14.70 0.14
C PHE A 54 -6.54 -14.95 -0.71
N PHE A 55 -5.34 -14.76 -0.16
CA PHE A 55 -4.09 -15.14 -0.83
C PHE A 55 -3.88 -16.66 -0.84
N ALA A 56 -4.20 -17.33 0.27
CA ALA A 56 -4.11 -18.79 0.36
C ALA A 56 -5.02 -19.48 -0.64
N ALA A 57 -6.22 -18.94 -0.87
CA ALA A 57 -7.15 -19.43 -1.90
C ALA A 57 -6.64 -19.29 -3.34
N GLU A 58 -5.63 -18.45 -3.55
CA GLU A 58 -4.91 -18.29 -4.83
C GLU A 58 -3.58 -19.08 -4.84
N GLY A 59 -3.34 -19.95 -3.86
CA GLY A 59 -2.13 -20.76 -3.75
C GLY A 59 -0.89 -20.00 -3.27
N LEU A 60 -1.06 -18.87 -2.56
CA LEU A 60 0.03 -18.03 -2.06
C LEU A 60 0.09 -18.04 -0.53
N GLU A 61 1.26 -18.26 0.02
CA GLU A 61 1.57 -18.04 1.45
C GLU A 61 2.24 -16.67 1.61
N VAL A 62 1.44 -15.63 1.88
CA VAL A 62 1.93 -14.24 1.97
C VAL A 62 2.41 -13.92 3.38
N LYS A 63 3.71 -13.65 3.53
CA LYS A 63 4.33 -13.10 4.73
C LYS A 63 4.52 -11.61 4.59
N THR A 64 3.91 -10.83 5.47
CA THR A 64 4.03 -9.37 5.47
C THR A 64 5.23 -8.90 6.29
N ILE A 65 6.00 -7.92 5.79
CA ILE A 65 7.20 -7.39 6.44
C ILE A 65 7.11 -5.86 6.50
N PHE A 66 7.31 -5.30 7.70
CA PHE A 66 7.45 -3.85 7.87
C PHE A 66 8.85 -3.38 7.49
N ILE A 67 8.96 -2.46 6.53
CA ILE A 67 10.21 -1.78 6.16
C ILE A 67 9.97 -0.28 6.21
N ARG A 68 10.66 0.40 7.12
CA ARG A 68 10.44 1.83 7.37
C ARG A 68 10.80 2.69 6.17
N GLY A 69 9.78 3.37 5.61
CA GLY A 69 9.93 4.37 4.56
C GLY A 69 9.97 3.79 3.15
N GLY A 70 9.36 4.52 2.20
CA GLY A 70 9.23 4.07 0.81
C GLY A 70 10.56 3.81 0.11
N PRO A 71 11.55 4.71 0.13
CA PRO A 71 12.85 4.47 -0.51
C PRO A 71 13.54 3.19 -0.02
N THR A 72 13.50 2.89 1.29
CA THR A 72 14.09 1.66 1.84
C THR A 72 13.32 0.41 1.39
N ALA A 73 11.99 0.46 1.37
CA ALA A 73 11.16 -0.66 0.88
C ALA A 73 11.39 -0.92 -0.62
N ILE A 74 11.57 0.14 -1.41
CA ILE A 74 11.94 0.04 -2.82
C ILE A 74 13.34 -0.60 -2.99
N ALA A 75 14.32 -0.20 -2.17
CA ALA A 75 15.66 -0.78 -2.21
C ALA A 75 15.65 -2.28 -1.86
N ALA A 76 14.88 -2.70 -0.85
CA ALA A 76 14.70 -4.11 -0.51
C ALA A 76 14.06 -4.91 -1.66
N LEU A 77 13.10 -4.34 -2.38
CA LEU A 77 12.51 -4.97 -3.57
C LEU A 77 13.52 -5.08 -4.72
N VAL A 78 14.35 -4.06 -4.95
CA VAL A 78 15.44 -4.09 -5.96
C VAL A 78 16.47 -5.16 -5.58
N GLY A 79 16.82 -5.28 -4.29
CA GLY A 79 17.75 -6.28 -3.76
C GLY A 79 17.22 -7.72 -3.82
N GLY A 80 15.90 -7.90 -3.93
CA GLY A 80 15.25 -9.21 -3.93
C GLY A 80 14.97 -9.75 -2.52
N ASP A 81 15.09 -8.92 -1.47
CA ASP A 81 14.76 -9.30 -0.08
C ASP A 81 13.25 -9.48 0.10
N VAL A 82 12.45 -8.85 -0.75
CA VAL A 82 10.99 -8.99 -0.81
C VAL A 82 10.51 -9.16 -2.25
N ASP A 83 9.36 -9.82 -2.42
CA ASP A 83 8.75 -10.07 -3.74
C ASP A 83 7.91 -8.91 -4.23
N TYR A 84 7.23 -8.24 -3.31
CA TYR A 84 6.34 -7.13 -3.58
C TYR A 84 6.45 -6.06 -2.50
N THR A 85 6.12 -4.82 -2.85
CA THR A 85 5.97 -3.77 -1.84
C THR A 85 4.81 -2.84 -2.18
N ILE A 86 4.12 -2.39 -1.13
CA ILE A 86 3.12 -1.33 -1.21
C ILE A 86 3.80 -0.01 -0.80
N VAL A 87 3.84 0.94 -1.71
CA VAL A 87 4.53 2.23 -1.52
C VAL A 87 3.76 3.38 -2.16
N ALA A 88 4.14 4.61 -1.83
CA ALA A 88 3.59 5.77 -2.50
C ALA A 88 4.01 5.85 -3.97
N GLY A 89 3.12 6.32 -4.84
CA GLY A 89 3.31 6.35 -6.28
C GLY A 89 4.45 7.25 -6.73
N VAL A 90 4.59 8.45 -6.13
CA VAL A 90 5.65 9.41 -6.51
C VAL A 90 7.06 8.84 -6.29
N PRO A 91 7.44 8.31 -5.13
CA PRO A 91 8.73 7.63 -4.97
C PRO A 91 8.91 6.43 -5.92
N ALA A 92 7.83 5.69 -6.19
CA ALA A 92 7.87 4.53 -7.08
C ALA A 92 8.28 4.92 -8.51
N VAL A 93 7.60 5.90 -9.12
CA VAL A 93 7.93 6.32 -10.49
C VAL A 93 9.29 7.00 -10.58
N ARG A 94 9.72 7.74 -9.56
CA ARG A 94 11.09 8.30 -9.49
C ARG A 94 12.15 7.22 -9.49
N ALA A 95 11.99 6.17 -8.68
CA ALA A 95 12.94 5.05 -8.67
C ALA A 95 13.01 4.34 -10.02
N ILE A 96 11.87 4.10 -10.67
CA ILE A 96 11.82 3.48 -12.01
C ILE A 96 12.50 4.39 -13.05
N ALA A 97 12.25 5.69 -13.01
CA ALA A 97 12.89 6.66 -13.91
C ALA A 97 14.41 6.71 -13.72
N GLN A 98 14.90 6.49 -12.51
CA GLN A 98 16.33 6.38 -12.17
C GLN A 98 16.94 5.02 -12.54
N GLY A 99 16.21 4.14 -13.21
CA GLY A 99 16.71 2.86 -13.70
C GLY A 99 16.46 1.66 -12.79
N ALA A 100 15.72 1.80 -11.69
CA ALA A 100 15.34 0.64 -10.88
C ALA A 100 14.56 -0.39 -11.73
N PRO A 101 14.94 -1.70 -11.70
CA PRO A 101 14.32 -2.74 -12.52
C PRO A 101 12.96 -3.18 -11.98
N LEU A 102 12.07 -2.21 -11.76
CA LEU A 102 10.77 -2.37 -11.14
C LEU A 102 9.64 -2.06 -12.13
N THR A 103 8.45 -2.54 -11.79
CA THR A 103 7.21 -2.20 -12.47
C THR A 103 6.07 -2.02 -11.46
N ILE A 104 5.17 -1.11 -11.73
CA ILE A 104 3.89 -1.01 -11.03
C ILE A 104 3.00 -2.15 -11.55
N ILE A 105 2.41 -2.91 -10.64
CA ILE A 105 1.48 -3.99 -11.00
C ILE A 105 0.03 -3.63 -10.68
N SER A 106 -0.20 -2.62 -9.81
CA SER A 106 -1.54 -2.18 -9.43
C SER A 106 -1.50 -0.81 -8.75
N GLY A 107 -2.61 -0.06 -8.82
CA GLY A 107 -2.96 0.94 -7.82
C GLY A 107 -3.39 0.27 -6.52
N MET A 108 -3.53 1.07 -5.47
CA MET A 108 -4.08 0.61 -4.20
C MET A 108 -4.93 1.69 -3.53
N GLN A 109 -4.46 2.93 -3.53
CA GLN A 109 -5.17 4.07 -2.97
C GLN A 109 -5.14 5.23 -3.99
N PRO A 110 -6.31 5.70 -4.46
CA PRO A 110 -6.37 6.66 -5.57
C PRO A 110 -6.03 8.09 -5.16
N TYR A 111 -6.11 8.44 -3.87
CA TYR A 111 -5.83 9.79 -3.39
C TYR A 111 -5.08 9.78 -2.06
N MET A 112 -4.38 10.89 -1.78
CA MET A 112 -3.62 11.10 -0.53
C MET A 112 -4.58 11.42 0.62
N ASP A 113 -4.43 10.70 1.73
CA ASP A 113 -5.20 10.89 2.98
C ASP A 113 -4.40 11.66 4.04
N TYR A 114 -3.34 12.36 3.64
CA TYR A 114 -2.49 13.07 4.60
C TYR A 114 -3.07 14.43 4.98
N THR A 115 -2.94 14.72 6.28
CA THR A 115 -3.26 16.01 6.90
C THR A 115 -1.99 16.61 7.49
N LEU A 116 -1.73 17.88 7.24
CA LEU A 116 -0.67 18.61 7.96
C LEU A 116 -1.20 19.03 9.33
N MET A 117 -0.54 18.54 10.38
CA MET A 117 -0.86 18.90 11.76
C MET A 117 0.24 19.74 12.36
N GLY A 118 -0.16 20.71 13.17
CA GLY A 118 0.74 21.60 13.91
C GLY A 118 0.97 21.15 15.36
N ALA A 119 2.09 21.52 15.94
CA ALA A 119 2.30 21.47 17.38
C ALA A 119 1.33 22.42 18.09
N LYS A 120 1.11 22.23 19.40
CA LYS A 120 0.28 23.16 20.19
C LYS A 120 0.83 24.58 20.06
N GLY A 121 -0.03 25.54 19.70
CA GLY A 121 0.35 26.92 19.41
C GLY A 121 0.68 27.22 17.93
N ILE A 122 0.73 26.21 17.05
CA ILE A 122 0.82 26.38 15.59
C ILE A 122 -0.58 26.15 15.02
N THR A 123 -1.38 27.18 14.88
CA THR A 123 -2.81 27.09 14.52
C THR A 123 -3.12 27.41 13.08
N GLN A 124 -2.18 28.03 12.37
CA GLN A 124 -2.29 28.37 10.96
C GLN A 124 -0.95 28.17 10.24
N VAL A 125 -0.99 28.07 8.93
CA VAL A 125 0.19 27.78 8.09
C VAL A 125 1.28 28.84 8.24
N SER A 126 0.92 30.12 8.41
CA SER A 126 1.87 31.21 8.60
C SER A 126 2.73 31.08 9.85
N ASP A 127 2.24 30.38 10.89
CA ASP A 127 2.97 30.15 12.15
C ASP A 127 4.18 29.23 11.96
N LEU A 128 4.26 28.56 10.81
CA LEU A 128 5.38 27.69 10.44
C LEU A 128 6.63 28.46 9.98
N LYS A 129 6.57 29.79 9.83
CA LYS A 129 7.76 30.59 9.50
C LYS A 129 8.83 30.45 10.57
N GLY A 130 10.05 30.07 10.16
CA GLY A 130 11.19 29.81 11.05
C GLY A 130 11.08 28.47 11.83
N LYS A 131 10.08 27.64 11.54
CA LYS A 131 9.82 26.39 12.27
C LYS A 131 10.35 25.16 11.55
N ILE A 132 10.26 24.00 12.23
CA ILE A 132 10.75 22.70 11.77
C ILE A 132 9.56 21.82 11.42
N VAL A 133 9.54 21.30 10.18
CA VAL A 133 8.59 20.29 9.71
C VAL A 133 9.30 18.93 9.68
N GLY A 134 8.77 17.95 10.41
CA GLY A 134 9.36 16.63 10.51
C GLY A 134 8.90 15.69 9.40
N VAL A 135 9.82 14.90 8.84
CA VAL A 135 9.50 13.89 7.80
C VAL A 135 10.26 12.57 8.06
N THR A 136 9.83 11.51 7.39
CA THR A 136 10.43 10.16 7.54
C THR A 136 11.87 10.15 7.03
N GLY A 137 12.10 10.66 5.82
CA GLY A 137 13.38 10.67 5.14
C GLY A 137 13.31 11.37 3.80
N ALA A 138 14.46 11.63 3.20
CA ALA A 138 14.57 12.28 1.90
C ALA A 138 13.97 11.39 0.78
N GLY A 139 13.33 12.01 -0.19
CA GLY A 139 12.66 11.34 -1.32
C GLY A 139 11.39 10.56 -0.94
N GLY A 140 11.01 10.57 0.36
CA GLY A 140 9.81 9.88 0.84
C GLY A 140 8.54 10.70 0.68
N ILE A 141 7.38 10.01 0.81
CA ILE A 141 6.08 10.66 0.61
C ILE A 141 5.75 11.74 1.64
N ALA A 142 6.23 11.61 2.88
CA ALA A 142 6.01 12.63 3.91
C ALA A 142 6.75 13.95 3.58
N GLU A 143 7.95 13.87 2.99
CA GLU A 143 8.64 15.05 2.47
C GLU A 143 7.87 15.66 1.30
N TYR A 144 7.52 14.85 0.29
CA TYR A 144 6.74 15.29 -0.85
C TYR A 144 5.45 16.01 -0.42
N ALA A 145 4.67 15.37 0.46
CA ALA A 145 3.42 15.91 0.96
C ALA A 145 3.61 17.25 1.71
N ALA A 146 4.65 17.35 2.55
CA ALA A 146 4.95 18.58 3.26
C ALA A 146 5.36 19.71 2.30
N VAL A 147 6.29 19.41 1.39
CA VAL A 147 6.85 20.42 0.48
C VAL A 147 5.80 20.92 -0.50
N GLU A 148 5.11 20.02 -1.20
CA GLU A 148 4.08 20.42 -2.16
C GLU A 148 2.86 21.06 -1.48
N GLY A 149 2.42 20.48 -0.35
CA GLY A 149 1.30 21.04 0.40
C GLY A 149 1.57 22.45 0.91
N LEU A 150 2.74 22.70 1.50
CA LEU A 150 3.12 24.02 1.99
C LEU A 150 3.40 25.01 0.85
N ALA A 151 3.98 24.57 -0.26
CA ALA A 151 4.16 25.40 -1.44
C ALA A 151 2.82 25.90 -1.99
N LYS A 152 1.78 25.04 -2.07
CA LYS A 152 0.41 25.45 -2.43
C LYS A 152 -0.22 26.44 -1.45
N LYS A 153 0.31 26.51 -0.22
CA LYS A 153 -0.08 27.47 0.82
C LYS A 153 0.86 28.69 0.92
N GLY A 154 1.79 28.85 -0.02
CA GLY A 154 2.68 30.00 -0.13
C GLY A 154 3.95 29.95 0.73
N LEU A 155 4.26 28.81 1.39
CA LEU A 155 5.51 28.64 2.13
C LEU A 155 6.53 27.81 1.34
N VAL A 156 7.77 28.31 1.29
CA VAL A 156 8.88 27.70 0.55
C VAL A 156 9.88 27.10 1.51
N ARG A 157 10.25 25.83 1.28
CA ARG A 157 11.29 25.15 2.05
C ARG A 157 12.60 25.92 2.03
N ASP A 158 13.32 25.89 3.14
CA ASP A 158 14.61 26.52 3.39
C ASP A 158 14.57 28.06 3.46
N ARG A 159 13.53 28.70 2.92
CA ARG A 159 13.25 30.13 3.10
C ARG A 159 12.33 30.37 4.31
N ASP A 160 11.19 29.69 4.34
CA ASP A 160 10.13 29.95 5.34
C ASP A 160 10.15 28.92 6.48
N TYR A 161 10.57 27.69 6.22
CA TYR A 161 10.65 26.62 7.21
C TYR A 161 11.79 25.64 6.89
N LYS A 162 12.18 24.82 7.86
CA LYS A 162 13.20 23.78 7.70
C LYS A 162 12.59 22.40 7.75
N ILE A 163 13.16 21.44 6.99
CA ILE A 163 12.80 20.02 7.09
C ILE A 163 13.77 19.31 8.04
N LEU A 164 13.22 18.56 9.00
CA LEU A 164 13.97 17.59 9.81
C LEU A 164 13.72 16.19 9.25
N TYR A 165 14.76 15.61 8.68
CA TYR A 165 14.75 14.24 8.17
C TYR A 165 15.01 13.22 9.28
N GLY A 166 14.68 11.95 9.04
CA GLY A 166 14.98 10.86 9.97
C GLY A 166 14.11 10.83 11.23
N VAL A 167 13.01 11.58 11.28
CA VAL A 167 12.10 11.59 12.45
C VAL A 167 11.40 10.24 12.62
N GLY A 168 11.21 9.51 11.54
CA GLY A 168 10.63 8.18 11.56
C GLY A 168 9.28 8.09 10.83
N ASN A 169 8.60 6.94 11.01
CA ASN A 169 7.26 6.70 10.47
C ASN A 169 6.21 7.62 11.14
N SER A 170 4.95 7.50 10.70
CA SER A 170 3.87 8.38 11.18
C SER A 170 3.72 8.37 12.71
N PRO A 171 3.67 7.21 13.40
CA PRO A 171 3.65 7.20 14.88
C PRO A 171 4.86 7.87 15.53
N ALA A 172 6.07 7.66 15.01
CA ALA A 172 7.27 8.31 15.56
C ALA A 172 7.26 9.83 15.36
N ARG A 173 6.71 10.31 14.24
CA ARG A 173 6.52 11.75 14.02
C ARG A 173 5.46 12.34 14.95
N ALA A 174 4.40 11.59 15.27
CA ALA A 174 3.39 12.01 16.25
C ALA A 174 4.05 12.22 17.63
N GLN A 175 4.85 11.27 18.10
CA GLN A 175 5.62 11.41 19.33
C GLN A 175 6.58 12.61 19.29
N ALA A 176 7.25 12.85 18.17
CA ALA A 176 8.15 14.00 18.01
C ALA A 176 7.40 15.33 18.02
N LEU A 177 6.17 15.39 17.50
CA LEU A 177 5.28 16.54 17.56
C LEU A 177 4.79 16.80 18.99
N GLU A 178 4.35 15.75 19.68
CA GLU A 178 3.91 15.78 21.08
C GLU A 178 5.04 16.24 22.01
N GLY A 179 6.27 15.77 21.75
CA GLY A 179 7.47 16.16 22.50
C GLY A 179 8.09 17.51 22.09
N GLY A 180 7.49 18.24 21.14
CA GLY A 180 7.97 19.56 20.71
C GLY A 180 9.27 19.54 19.90
N ARG A 181 9.76 18.37 19.45
CA ARG A 181 10.95 18.25 18.60
C ARG A 181 10.73 18.73 17.18
N ILE A 182 9.49 18.69 16.72
CA ILE A 182 9.02 19.23 15.45
C ILE A 182 7.79 20.09 15.68
N HIS A 183 7.54 21.03 14.77
CA HIS A 183 6.44 21.99 14.89
C HIS A 183 5.26 21.65 13.97
N ALA A 184 5.48 20.86 12.94
CA ALA A 184 4.44 20.27 12.09
C ALA A 184 4.94 18.99 11.42
N SER A 185 3.99 18.18 10.96
CA SER A 185 4.28 17.03 10.11
C SER A 185 3.01 16.58 9.35
N PRO A 186 3.14 15.98 8.15
CA PRO A 186 2.05 15.23 7.52
C PRO A 186 1.75 13.96 8.30
N PHE A 187 0.48 13.70 8.55
CA PHE A 187 0.01 12.49 9.23
C PHE A 187 -1.07 11.79 8.44
N SER A 188 -1.10 10.47 8.55
CA SER A 188 -2.20 9.66 8.02
C SER A 188 -3.43 9.75 8.91
N PHE A 189 -4.52 9.16 8.43
CA PHE A 189 -5.83 9.27 9.08
C PHE A 189 -5.85 8.82 10.55
N MET A 190 -5.12 7.77 10.93
CA MET A 190 -5.11 7.29 12.32
C MET A 190 -4.46 8.30 13.26
N GLU A 191 -3.24 8.71 12.96
CA GLU A 191 -2.51 9.66 13.80
C GLU A 191 -3.19 11.02 13.85
N ARG A 192 -3.85 11.43 12.75
CA ARG A 192 -4.69 12.62 12.76
C ARG A 192 -5.74 12.54 13.87
N ILE A 193 -6.53 11.45 13.91
CA ILE A 193 -7.58 11.29 14.93
C ILE A 193 -7.01 11.34 16.34
N GLU A 194 -5.92 10.61 16.59
CA GLU A 194 -5.28 10.57 17.91
C GLU A 194 -4.74 11.94 18.34
N LEU A 195 -4.12 12.66 17.42
CA LEU A 195 -3.58 14.00 17.69
C LEU A 195 -4.69 15.05 17.89
N GLU A 196 -5.79 14.99 17.11
CA GLU A 196 -6.97 15.84 17.30
C GLU A 196 -7.58 15.64 18.69
N GLN A 197 -7.72 14.39 19.15
CA GLN A 197 -8.20 14.06 20.49
C GLN A 197 -7.31 14.63 21.61
N LYS A 198 -6.00 14.76 21.33
CA LYS A 198 -5.01 15.37 22.23
C LYS A 198 -4.94 16.90 22.10
N GLY A 199 -5.77 17.51 21.26
CA GLY A 199 -5.84 18.95 21.03
C GLY A 199 -4.73 19.53 20.17
N PHE A 200 -4.11 18.73 19.29
CA PHE A 200 -3.19 19.21 18.26
C PHE A 200 -3.98 19.75 17.06
N PRO A 201 -3.64 20.95 16.54
CA PRO A 201 -4.40 21.56 15.46
C PRO A 201 -4.17 20.93 14.11
N VAL A 202 -5.23 20.78 13.35
CA VAL A 202 -5.21 20.52 11.89
C VAL A 202 -4.91 21.84 11.21
N LEU A 203 -3.83 21.90 10.41
CA LEU A 203 -3.53 23.07 9.60
C LEU A 203 -4.26 23.03 8.26
N PHE A 204 -4.21 21.91 7.57
CA PHE A 204 -5.02 21.62 6.38
C PHE A 204 -4.88 20.17 5.94
N ASP A 205 -5.88 19.68 5.17
CA ASP A 205 -5.82 18.40 4.49
C ASP A 205 -4.98 18.51 3.23
N ILE A 206 -3.83 17.83 3.21
CA ILE A 206 -2.88 17.89 2.09
C ILE A 206 -3.52 17.30 0.83
N GLY A 207 -4.27 16.20 0.96
CA GLY A 207 -4.96 15.56 -0.16
C GLY A 207 -5.93 16.47 -0.92
N ASN A 208 -6.43 17.54 -0.29
CA ASN A 208 -7.29 18.53 -0.95
C ASN A 208 -6.52 19.52 -1.84
N VAL A 209 -5.22 19.67 -1.66
CA VAL A 209 -4.37 20.61 -2.41
C VAL A 209 -3.30 19.92 -3.24
N VAL A 210 -2.97 18.67 -2.90
CA VAL A 210 -2.03 17.81 -3.61
C VAL A 210 -2.78 16.55 -4.01
N SER A 211 -3.36 16.53 -5.18
CA SER A 211 -4.29 15.50 -5.67
C SER A 211 -4.13 15.24 -7.17
N GLY A 212 -4.96 14.37 -7.73
CA GLY A 212 -5.03 14.10 -9.17
C GLY A 212 -4.09 12.99 -9.63
N PHE A 213 -3.51 12.20 -8.71
CA PHE A 213 -2.69 11.03 -9.02
C PHE A 213 -2.89 9.92 -7.98
N PRO A 214 -2.60 8.64 -8.31
CA PRO A 214 -2.67 7.55 -7.36
C PRO A 214 -1.67 7.73 -6.21
N PHE A 215 -2.18 7.76 -4.98
CA PHE A 215 -1.32 7.95 -3.81
C PHE A 215 -0.44 6.75 -3.52
N VAL A 216 -1.03 5.53 -3.58
CA VAL A 216 -0.35 4.27 -3.25
C VAL A 216 -0.45 3.29 -4.40
N VAL A 217 0.66 2.62 -4.69
CA VAL A 217 0.78 1.58 -5.72
C VAL A 217 1.43 0.32 -5.16
N ILE A 218 1.26 -0.80 -5.88
CA ILE A 218 1.98 -2.05 -5.61
C ILE A 218 3.07 -2.20 -6.66
N LEU A 219 4.30 -2.46 -6.20
CA LEU A 219 5.47 -2.74 -7.03
C LEU A 219 5.85 -4.22 -7.02
N SER A 220 6.39 -4.66 -8.14
CA SER A 220 7.14 -5.90 -8.31
C SER A 220 8.44 -5.62 -9.06
N SER A 221 9.42 -6.54 -8.98
CA SER A 221 10.54 -6.49 -9.92
C SER A 221 10.05 -6.85 -11.33
N ARG A 222 10.66 -6.24 -12.37
CA ARG A 222 10.36 -6.60 -13.77
C ARG A 222 10.61 -8.08 -14.01
N ARG A 223 11.73 -8.60 -13.50
CA ARG A 223 12.06 -10.02 -13.60
C ARG A 223 10.91 -10.89 -13.09
N LYS A 224 10.38 -10.61 -11.90
CA LYS A 224 9.27 -11.40 -11.33
C LYS A 224 7.99 -11.28 -12.18
N ALA A 225 7.67 -10.08 -12.65
CA ALA A 225 6.52 -9.87 -13.53
C ALA A 225 6.63 -10.66 -14.85
N GLU A 226 7.85 -10.86 -15.36
CA GLU A 226 8.13 -11.61 -16.58
C GLU A 226 8.23 -13.13 -16.35
N THR A 227 8.90 -13.57 -15.27
CA THR A 227 9.18 -14.99 -15.03
C THR A 227 8.09 -15.69 -14.22
N ASP A 228 7.22 -14.95 -13.52
CA ASP A 228 6.14 -15.45 -12.67
C ASP A 228 4.83 -14.66 -12.85
N PRO A 229 4.35 -14.48 -14.09
CA PRO A 229 3.15 -13.69 -14.36
C PRO A 229 1.89 -14.27 -13.69
N ASP A 230 1.81 -15.58 -13.54
CA ASP A 230 0.68 -16.24 -12.86
C ASP A 230 0.69 -15.99 -11.36
N GLY A 231 1.85 -15.99 -10.71
CA GLY A 231 1.98 -15.63 -9.30
C GLY A 231 1.60 -14.16 -9.03
N VAL A 232 2.03 -13.23 -9.90
CA VAL A 232 1.61 -11.82 -9.83
C VAL A 232 0.09 -11.68 -10.00
N THR A 233 -0.47 -12.37 -10.98
CA THR A 233 -1.92 -12.35 -11.23
C THR A 233 -2.72 -12.95 -10.07
N ALA A 234 -2.23 -14.05 -9.47
CA ALA A 234 -2.82 -14.67 -8.27
C ALA A 234 -2.82 -13.71 -7.09
N LEU A 235 -1.70 -13.01 -6.85
CA LEU A 235 -1.63 -11.97 -5.80
C LEU A 235 -2.70 -10.89 -5.99
N LEU A 236 -2.82 -10.37 -7.20
CA LEU A 236 -3.80 -9.33 -7.53
C LEU A 236 -5.25 -9.82 -7.39
N ARG A 237 -5.56 -11.08 -7.78
CA ARG A 237 -6.89 -11.67 -7.54
C ARG A 237 -7.19 -11.82 -6.05
N GLY A 238 -6.24 -12.34 -5.27
CA GLY A 238 -6.39 -12.45 -3.82
C GLY A 238 -6.62 -11.08 -3.17
N MET A 239 -5.86 -10.07 -3.59
CA MET A 239 -6.04 -8.68 -3.13
C MET A 239 -7.44 -8.16 -3.49
N LYS A 240 -7.88 -8.33 -4.74
CA LYS A 240 -9.22 -7.90 -5.18
C LYS A 240 -10.31 -8.53 -4.34
N ARG A 241 -10.28 -9.85 -4.16
CA ARG A 241 -11.27 -10.58 -3.35
C ARG A 241 -11.27 -10.10 -1.90
N GLY A 242 -10.09 -9.84 -1.33
CA GLY A 242 -9.97 -9.26 0.01
C GLY A 242 -10.59 -7.87 0.11
N LEU A 243 -10.38 -7.02 -0.90
CA LEU A 243 -11.01 -5.69 -0.93
C LEU A 243 -12.52 -5.75 -1.14
N ASP A 244 -13.02 -6.68 -1.95
CA ASP A 244 -14.45 -6.87 -2.12
C ASP A 244 -15.09 -7.33 -0.80
N PHE A 245 -14.47 -8.28 -0.10
CA PHE A 245 -14.90 -8.71 1.23
C PHE A 245 -14.86 -7.57 2.26
N LEU A 246 -13.82 -6.74 2.25
CA LEU A 246 -13.74 -5.57 3.11
C LEU A 246 -14.93 -4.60 2.92
N ARG A 247 -15.45 -4.48 1.68
CA ARG A 247 -16.61 -3.64 1.38
C ARG A 247 -17.92 -4.20 1.92
N THR A 248 -18.10 -5.53 1.85
CA THR A 248 -19.36 -6.21 2.22
C THR A 248 -19.44 -6.58 3.68
N ASP A 249 -18.33 -6.92 4.33
CA ASP A 249 -18.26 -7.53 5.65
C ASP A 249 -17.43 -6.72 6.67
N LYS A 250 -17.61 -5.39 6.68
CA LYS A 250 -16.85 -4.43 7.49
C LYS A 250 -16.78 -4.79 8.96
N GLU A 251 -17.91 -5.18 9.58
CA GLU A 251 -17.97 -5.53 10.99
C GLU A 251 -17.18 -6.81 11.30
N LYS A 252 -17.20 -7.80 10.40
CA LYS A 252 -16.42 -9.02 10.54
C LYS A 252 -14.91 -8.72 10.46
N VAL A 253 -14.52 -7.84 9.54
CA VAL A 253 -13.14 -7.37 9.44
C VAL A 253 -12.73 -6.59 10.69
N ALA A 254 -13.56 -5.64 11.15
CA ALA A 254 -13.28 -4.87 12.35
C ALA A 254 -13.17 -5.78 13.59
N ALA A 255 -14.06 -6.76 13.75
CA ALA A 255 -14.02 -7.71 14.86
C ALA A 255 -12.73 -8.56 14.86
N ASN A 256 -12.26 -9.02 13.69
CA ASN A 256 -10.99 -9.74 13.57
C ASN A 256 -9.80 -8.88 14.01
N ILE A 257 -9.76 -7.63 13.57
CA ILE A 257 -8.67 -6.69 13.90
C ILE A 257 -8.70 -6.35 15.40
N ILE A 258 -9.88 -6.08 15.98
CA ILE A 258 -10.04 -5.83 17.42
C ILE A 258 -9.53 -7.03 18.23
N LYS A 259 -9.87 -8.26 17.83
CA LYS A 259 -9.40 -9.48 18.50
C LYS A 259 -7.88 -9.61 18.48
N SER A 260 -7.20 -9.10 17.44
CA SER A 260 -5.74 -9.14 17.34
C SER A 260 -5.04 -8.22 18.35
N ASN A 261 -5.73 -7.23 18.89
CA ASN A 261 -5.25 -6.22 19.85
C ASN A 261 -3.97 -5.46 19.38
N LYS A 262 -3.82 -5.27 18.07
CA LYS A 262 -2.62 -4.63 17.48
C LYS A 262 -2.78 -3.14 17.16
N PHE A 263 -4.03 -2.63 17.07
CA PHE A 263 -4.31 -1.31 16.49
C PHE A 263 -5.31 -0.51 17.33
N GLY A 264 -4.86 0.07 18.44
CA GLY A 264 -5.66 1.05 19.20
C GLY A 264 -7.00 0.54 19.74
N ASP A 265 -7.89 1.46 20.04
CA ASP A 265 -9.21 1.13 20.62
C ASP A 265 -10.22 0.65 19.57
N PRO A 266 -11.25 -0.12 19.97
CA PRO A 266 -12.26 -0.67 19.07
C PRO A 266 -13.05 0.38 18.26
N ALA A 267 -13.27 1.57 18.79
CA ALA A 267 -14.03 2.61 18.08
C ALA A 267 -13.20 3.20 16.95
N THR A 268 -11.93 3.46 17.19
CA THR A 268 -10.97 3.90 16.17
C THR A 268 -10.81 2.85 15.07
N ILE A 269 -10.68 1.55 15.42
CA ILE A 269 -10.60 0.46 14.43
C ILE A 269 -11.84 0.46 13.52
N ARG A 270 -13.07 0.50 14.09
CA ARG A 270 -14.30 0.57 13.27
C ARG A 270 -14.34 1.80 12.39
N LYS A 271 -13.91 2.96 12.89
CA LYS A 271 -13.85 4.21 12.10
C LYS A 271 -12.93 4.06 10.91
N VAL A 272 -11.72 3.48 11.10
CA VAL A 272 -10.77 3.23 10.01
C VAL A 272 -11.33 2.22 9.00
N VAL A 273 -11.85 1.08 9.46
CA VAL A 273 -12.43 0.05 8.58
C VAL A 273 -13.58 0.64 7.75
N ASN A 274 -14.48 1.39 8.36
CA ASN A 274 -15.62 2.03 7.66
C ASN A 274 -15.13 3.06 6.64
N GLN A 275 -14.21 3.94 7.01
CA GLN A 275 -13.66 4.97 6.14
C GLN A 275 -12.93 4.37 4.93
N PHE A 276 -12.07 3.38 5.17
CA PHE A 276 -11.18 2.85 4.13
C PHE A 276 -11.76 1.68 3.33
N SER A 277 -12.90 1.12 3.74
CA SER A 277 -13.54 0.01 3.01
C SER A 277 -13.87 0.33 1.54
N THR A 278 -14.13 1.60 1.22
CA THR A 278 -14.47 2.06 -0.14
C THR A 278 -13.34 2.81 -0.85
N VAL A 279 -12.24 3.10 -0.12
CA VAL A 279 -11.10 3.87 -0.66
C VAL A 279 -10.20 3.01 -1.52
N TYR A 280 -9.89 1.79 -1.06
CA TYR A 280 -8.93 0.94 -1.76
C TYR A 280 -9.47 0.38 -3.06
N SER A 281 -8.61 0.40 -4.09
CA SER A 281 -8.89 -0.19 -5.40
C SER A 281 -7.59 -0.67 -6.02
N ILE A 282 -7.59 -1.87 -6.62
CA ILE A 282 -6.45 -2.33 -7.41
C ILE A 282 -6.44 -1.78 -8.84
N GLY A 283 -7.44 -0.98 -9.21
CA GLY A 283 -7.47 -0.31 -10.52
C GLY A 283 -6.40 0.77 -10.63
N ILE A 284 -5.75 0.83 -11.77
CA ILE A 284 -4.86 1.93 -12.18
C ILE A 284 -4.87 2.01 -13.69
N THR A 285 -4.88 3.21 -14.24
CA THR A 285 -4.92 3.47 -15.68
C THR A 285 -3.59 4.01 -16.20
N LYS A 286 -3.46 4.15 -17.51
CA LYS A 286 -2.32 4.83 -18.13
C LYS A 286 -2.26 6.30 -17.71
N GLU A 287 -3.41 6.95 -17.69
CA GLU A 287 -3.58 8.35 -17.28
C GLU A 287 -3.15 8.56 -15.83
N ASP A 288 -3.45 7.60 -14.95
CA ASP A 288 -2.98 7.61 -13.55
C ASP A 288 -1.45 7.56 -13.47
N ILE A 289 -0.80 6.76 -14.31
CA ILE A 289 0.67 6.70 -14.37
C ILE A 289 1.25 8.02 -14.93
N GLU A 290 0.63 8.60 -15.94
CA GLU A 290 1.02 9.89 -16.49
C GLU A 290 0.84 11.02 -15.46
N ALA A 291 -0.22 10.99 -14.68
CA ALA A 291 -0.43 11.92 -13.56
C ALA A 291 0.68 11.78 -12.49
N LEU A 292 1.17 10.56 -12.23
CA LEU A 292 2.32 10.34 -11.36
C LEU A 292 3.61 10.96 -11.93
N PHE A 293 3.80 10.97 -13.25
CA PHE A 293 4.97 11.63 -13.85
C PHE A 293 4.95 13.14 -13.60
N VAL A 294 3.78 13.77 -13.77
CA VAL A 294 3.58 15.19 -13.46
C VAL A 294 3.87 15.46 -11.98
N ALA A 295 3.25 14.69 -11.08
CA ALA A 295 3.46 14.83 -9.64
C ALA A 295 4.92 14.60 -9.22
N ALA A 296 5.64 13.74 -9.93
CA ALA A 296 7.04 13.45 -9.66
C ALA A 296 8.02 14.41 -10.36
N HIS A 297 7.54 15.29 -11.26
CA HIS A 297 8.34 16.16 -12.12
C HIS A 297 9.35 15.38 -13.00
N ILE A 298 8.89 14.29 -13.64
CA ILE A 298 9.72 13.39 -14.47
C ILE A 298 9.14 13.13 -15.87
N GLU A 299 8.24 13.99 -16.38
CA GLU A 299 7.53 13.76 -17.65
C GLU A 299 8.51 13.57 -18.83
N ALA A 300 9.57 14.38 -18.87
CA ALA A 300 10.57 14.32 -19.94
C ALA A 300 11.39 13.01 -19.87
N GLU A 301 11.81 12.59 -18.68
CA GLU A 301 12.52 11.34 -18.43
C GLU A 301 11.64 10.13 -18.73
N ALA A 302 10.40 10.14 -18.25
CA ALA A 302 9.43 9.07 -18.48
C ALA A 302 9.14 8.88 -19.98
N LYS A 303 9.02 9.97 -20.75
CA LYS A 303 8.85 9.93 -22.21
C LYS A 303 10.05 9.30 -22.91
N LYS A 304 11.29 9.65 -22.53
CA LYS A 304 12.53 9.05 -23.06
C LYS A 304 12.61 7.55 -22.77
N LEU A 305 12.07 7.09 -21.65
CA LEU A 305 12.03 5.69 -21.24
C LEU A 305 10.93 4.87 -21.92
N GLY A 306 10.05 5.48 -22.72
CA GLY A 306 8.96 4.81 -23.43
C GLY A 306 7.58 5.00 -22.78
N GLY A 307 7.44 5.98 -21.87
CA GLY A 307 6.14 6.37 -21.30
C GLY A 307 5.56 5.37 -20.30
N ALA A 308 4.28 5.49 -20.01
CA ALA A 308 3.59 4.74 -18.97
C ALA A 308 3.70 3.21 -19.11
N GLU A 309 3.79 2.70 -20.33
CA GLU A 309 3.89 1.26 -20.62
C GLU A 309 5.18 0.61 -20.07
N LYS A 310 6.23 1.40 -19.89
CA LYS A 310 7.48 0.94 -19.27
C LYS A 310 7.44 0.96 -17.75
N PHE A 311 6.48 1.65 -17.16
CA PHE A 311 6.34 1.77 -15.71
C PHE A 311 5.28 0.83 -15.15
N PHE A 312 4.37 0.33 -15.98
CA PHE A 312 3.17 -0.38 -15.55
C PHE A 312 2.96 -1.69 -16.33
N ALA A 313 2.83 -2.81 -15.61
CA ALA A 313 2.53 -4.14 -16.15
C ALA A 313 1.01 -4.30 -16.37
N ARG A 314 0.43 -3.50 -17.28
CA ARG A 314 -1.03 -3.43 -17.51
C ARG A 314 -1.67 -4.79 -17.80
N SER A 315 -1.02 -5.64 -18.62
CA SER A 315 -1.54 -6.94 -19.02
C SER A 315 -1.79 -7.87 -17.82
N LEU A 316 -0.93 -7.84 -16.79
CA LEU A 316 -1.08 -8.65 -15.59
C LEU A 316 -2.28 -8.20 -14.76
N LEU A 317 -2.47 -6.89 -14.64
CA LEU A 317 -3.64 -6.34 -13.95
C LEU A 317 -4.93 -6.68 -14.71
N SER A 318 -4.96 -6.48 -16.02
CA SER A 318 -6.13 -6.82 -16.85
C SER A 318 -6.50 -8.29 -16.73
N LYS A 319 -5.51 -9.21 -16.75
CA LYS A 319 -5.72 -10.65 -16.53
C LYS A 319 -6.29 -10.93 -15.13
N ALA A 320 -5.79 -10.28 -14.10
CA ALA A 320 -6.27 -10.45 -12.72
C ALA A 320 -7.72 -9.96 -12.54
N LEU A 321 -8.11 -8.91 -13.26
CA LEU A 321 -9.46 -8.34 -13.23
C LEU A 321 -10.46 -9.04 -14.16
N GLY A 322 -10.03 -10.03 -14.96
CA GLY A 322 -10.87 -10.67 -15.97
C GLY A 322 -11.22 -9.75 -17.15
N GLN A 323 -10.43 -8.72 -17.38
CA GLN A 323 -10.57 -7.76 -18.47
C GLN A 323 -9.71 -8.21 -19.65
N ASN A 324 -10.20 -9.19 -20.41
CA ASN A 324 -9.55 -9.59 -21.66
C ASN A 324 -9.76 -8.47 -22.70
N ARG A 325 -8.75 -7.63 -22.91
CA ARG A 325 -8.58 -6.78 -24.10
C ARG A 325 -7.14 -6.80 -24.54
#